data_e8b11ce163b6cb64081d5c08843de937
#
_entry.id   e8b11ce163b6cb64081d5c08843de937
#
_cell.length_a   1.000
_cell.length_b   1.000
_cell.length_c   1.000
_cell.angle_alpha   90.00
_cell.angle_beta   90.00
_cell.angle_gamma   90.00
#
_symmetry.space_group_name_H-M   'P 1'
#
loop_
_entity.id
_entity.type
_entity.pdbx_description
1 polymer ?
#
loop_
_entity_poly.entity_id
_entity_poly.type
_entity_poly.pdbx_seq_one_letter_code
_entity_poly.pdbx_strand_id
1 'polypeptide(L)'
;MKKICFYLIALSYVFGQTSVDTLSVTIYPEFSYPGIAVEYKFDKFGENEIVFPVSSSIDSVLYTISGEGLEFEQILETSNNTLNALNQDGNHTIYLFLDKFIKDPGPRKFSFNLQTNQLIKTVILGVQIPFASKDFIVTAEGFSLERVRDQNGLTFFQGILNDFTQSSSSRINLSYYNPHGNTSIEYAANISTQDSVVQPPPTANDKFVRYPFMTWEPMLIFLLLSIILVFIYEFQRNKND
;
A
#
# COMPACT_ATOMS: atom_id res chain seq x y z
N MET A 1 -30.64 12.68 50.65
CA MET A 1 -30.62 11.82 49.45
C MET A 1 -30.48 12.56 48.10
N LYS A 2 -30.64 13.88 47.98
CA LYS A 2 -30.48 14.61 46.69
C LYS A 2 -29.03 14.94 46.30
N LYS A 3 -28.08 14.85 47.16
CA LYS A 3 -26.66 15.15 46.85
C LYS A 3 -25.83 13.98 46.29
N ILE A 4 -26.32 12.74 46.48
CA ILE A 4 -25.65 11.53 45.96
C ILE A 4 -25.90 11.30 44.47
N CYS A 5 -27.06 11.71 43.93
CA CYS A 5 -27.35 11.61 42.51
C CYS A 5 -26.50 12.53 41.65
N PHE A 6 -26.02 13.66 42.14
CA PHE A 6 -25.20 14.58 41.38
C PHE A 6 -23.74 14.08 41.16
N TYR A 7 -23.24 13.27 42.06
CA TYR A 7 -21.90 12.66 41.90
C TYR A 7 -21.90 11.45 40.96
N LEU A 8 -23.03 10.77 40.82
CA LEU A 8 -23.15 9.65 39.88
C LEU A 8 -23.29 10.11 38.42
N ILE A 9 -23.80 11.30 38.17
CA ILE A 9 -23.91 11.88 36.82
C ILE A 9 -22.55 12.49 36.39
N ALA A 10 -21.73 12.96 37.31
CA ALA A 10 -20.39 13.47 37.00
C ALA A 10 -19.37 12.38 36.66
N LEU A 11 -19.61 11.12 37.03
CA LEU A 11 -18.71 10.01 36.72
C LEU A 11 -19.01 9.36 35.34
N SER A 12 -20.10 9.71 34.68
CA SER A 12 -20.44 9.16 33.35
C SER A 12 -19.84 9.93 32.18
N TYR A 13 -19.14 11.02 32.43
CA TYR A 13 -18.23 11.63 31.44
C TYR A 13 -16.85 10.97 31.50
N VAL A 14 -16.80 9.64 31.50
CA VAL A 14 -15.63 8.94 30.97
C VAL A 14 -15.69 9.22 29.47
N PHE A 15 -14.92 10.21 29.05
CA PHE A 15 -14.65 10.44 27.64
C PHE A 15 -14.25 9.11 27.04
N GLY A 16 -15.14 8.51 26.26
CA GLY A 16 -14.76 7.41 25.40
C GLY A 16 -13.66 7.94 24.50
N GLN A 17 -12.41 7.71 24.84
CA GLN A 17 -11.33 7.98 23.92
C GLN A 17 -11.58 7.08 22.73
N THR A 18 -11.99 7.69 21.62
CA THR A 18 -12.08 7.00 20.35
C THR A 18 -10.67 6.59 19.97
N SER A 19 -10.42 5.30 19.90
CA SER A 19 -9.11 4.76 19.54
C SER A 19 -9.20 4.12 18.17
N VAL A 20 -8.18 4.35 17.36
CA VAL A 20 -7.93 3.55 16.15
C VAL A 20 -7.31 2.23 16.61
N ASP A 21 -7.88 1.11 16.15
CA ASP A 21 -7.35 -0.19 16.58
C ASP A 21 -5.97 -0.45 15.98
N THR A 22 -5.85 -0.29 14.66
CA THR A 22 -4.59 -0.54 13.96
C THR A 22 -4.31 0.54 12.92
N LEU A 23 -3.09 1.07 12.94
CA LEU A 23 -2.53 1.92 11.91
C LEU A 23 -1.35 1.20 11.27
N SER A 24 -1.43 0.92 9.98
CA SER A 24 -0.28 0.44 9.21
C SER A 24 0.36 1.61 8.48
N VAL A 25 1.65 1.78 8.65
CA VAL A 25 2.47 2.80 7.99
C VAL A 25 3.55 2.09 7.21
N THR A 26 3.55 2.26 5.87
CA THR A 26 4.59 1.66 5.03
C THR A 26 5.33 2.73 4.26
N ILE A 27 6.66 2.74 4.37
CA ILE A 27 7.54 3.68 3.70
C ILE A 27 8.19 2.97 2.52
N TYR A 28 8.07 3.56 1.33
CA TYR A 28 8.61 3.06 0.07
C TYR A 28 9.63 4.05 -0.51
N PRO A 29 10.93 3.93 -0.17
CA PRO A 29 11.95 4.78 -0.74
C PRO A 29 12.22 4.40 -2.19
N GLU A 30 12.16 5.36 -3.11
CA GLU A 30 12.46 5.19 -4.54
C GLU A 30 11.89 3.88 -5.15
N PHE A 31 10.62 3.53 -4.80
CA PHE A 31 9.99 2.32 -5.36
C PHE A 31 9.49 2.58 -6.79
N SER A 32 8.38 3.31 -6.96
CA SER A 32 7.83 3.77 -8.24
C SER A 32 8.00 5.27 -8.43
N TYR A 33 8.07 6.00 -7.32
CA TYR A 33 8.24 7.44 -7.25
C TYR A 33 9.71 7.75 -6.93
N PRO A 34 10.33 8.75 -7.59
CA PRO A 34 11.73 9.10 -7.37
C PRO A 34 11.90 9.97 -6.10
N GLY A 35 11.41 9.50 -5.00
CA GLY A 35 11.41 10.12 -3.68
C GLY A 35 10.94 9.11 -2.65
N ILE A 36 10.27 9.59 -1.62
CA ILE A 36 9.68 8.76 -0.58
C ILE A 36 8.17 8.72 -0.74
N ALA A 37 7.60 7.53 -0.87
CA ALA A 37 6.17 7.34 -0.72
C ALA A 37 5.87 6.74 0.66
N VAL A 38 4.88 7.29 1.36
CA VAL A 38 4.39 6.78 2.64
C VAL A 38 2.93 6.39 2.47
N GLU A 39 2.62 5.15 2.80
CA GLU A 39 1.27 4.62 2.80
C GLU A 39 0.78 4.50 4.24
N TYR A 40 -0.35 5.12 4.53
CA TYR A 40 -1.09 4.91 5.77
C TYR A 40 -2.33 4.07 5.47
N LYS A 41 -2.54 3.01 6.23
CA LYS A 41 -3.75 2.19 6.20
C LYS A 41 -4.32 2.09 7.59
N PHE A 42 -5.61 2.35 7.72
CA PHE A 42 -6.34 2.23 8.97
C PHE A 42 -7.82 2.00 8.69
N ASP A 43 -8.45 1.33 9.62
CA ASP A 43 -9.89 1.14 9.63
C ASP A 43 -10.58 2.40 10.19
N LYS A 44 -11.91 2.39 10.20
CA LYS A 44 -12.73 3.43 10.80
C LYS A 44 -12.18 3.85 12.17
N PHE A 45 -12.05 5.13 12.34
CA PHE A 45 -11.85 5.73 13.65
C PHE A 45 -13.15 6.35 14.14
N GLY A 46 -13.18 6.62 15.45
CA GLY A 46 -14.31 7.17 16.15
C GLY A 46 -14.81 8.50 15.58
N GLU A 47 -15.55 9.27 16.38
CA GLU A 47 -16.25 10.47 15.95
C GLU A 47 -15.36 11.63 15.47
N ASN A 48 -14.04 11.56 15.70
CA ASN A 48 -13.12 12.66 15.41
C ASN A 48 -12.25 12.37 14.19
N GLU A 49 -11.94 13.42 13.45
CA GLU A 49 -10.97 13.42 12.35
C GLU A 49 -9.58 13.01 12.83
N ILE A 50 -8.88 12.15 12.06
CA ILE A 50 -7.48 11.84 12.34
C ILE A 50 -6.57 12.82 11.59
N VAL A 51 -5.59 13.34 12.31
CA VAL A 51 -4.63 14.30 11.79
C VAL A 51 -3.23 13.71 11.86
N PHE A 52 -2.53 13.74 10.74
CA PHE A 52 -1.13 13.35 10.63
C PHE A 52 -0.29 14.59 10.31
N PRO A 53 0.49 15.11 11.27
CA PRO A 53 1.48 16.15 10.98
C PRO A 53 2.59 15.61 10.08
N VAL A 54 2.95 16.35 9.05
CA VAL A 54 4.00 15.97 8.09
C VAL A 54 5.13 16.99 8.17
N SER A 55 6.32 16.54 8.53
CA SER A 55 7.50 17.39 8.68
C SER A 55 8.28 17.63 7.39
N SER A 56 8.01 16.82 6.36
CA SER A 56 8.69 16.88 5.06
C SER A 56 7.91 17.67 4.02
N SER A 57 8.56 18.05 2.93
CA SER A 57 7.89 18.67 1.79
C SER A 57 6.97 17.66 1.11
N ILE A 58 5.69 18.01 1.02
CA ILE A 58 4.67 17.20 0.35
C ILE A 58 4.64 17.54 -1.13
N ASP A 59 4.87 16.57 -2.00
CA ASP A 59 4.76 16.70 -3.45
C ASP A 59 3.32 16.44 -3.92
N SER A 60 2.72 15.35 -3.41
CA SER A 60 1.32 15.02 -3.69
C SER A 60 0.74 14.07 -2.65
N VAL A 61 -0.57 14.02 -2.59
CA VAL A 61 -1.34 13.14 -1.71
C VAL A 61 -2.45 12.49 -2.52
N LEU A 62 -2.61 11.18 -2.33
CA LEU A 62 -3.74 10.42 -2.84
C LEU A 62 -4.46 9.77 -1.66
N TYR A 63 -5.77 9.90 -1.61
CA TYR A 63 -6.60 9.33 -0.56
C TYR A 63 -7.67 8.44 -1.18
N THR A 64 -7.78 7.22 -0.67
CA THR A 64 -8.80 6.26 -1.09
C THR A 64 -9.55 5.74 0.13
N ILE A 65 -10.86 5.53 -0.03
CA ILE A 65 -11.71 4.88 0.96
C ILE A 65 -12.33 3.67 0.27
N SER A 66 -12.06 2.47 0.77
CA SER A 66 -12.73 1.26 0.30
C SER A 66 -13.91 0.95 1.24
N GLY A 67 -15.10 0.95 0.72
CA GLY A 67 -16.33 0.54 1.38
C GLY A 67 -17.01 -0.57 0.57
N GLU A 68 -18.26 -0.93 0.87
CA GLU A 68 -19.01 -2.01 0.23
C GLU A 68 -19.04 -1.88 -1.32
N GLY A 69 -17.93 -2.26 -1.96
CA GLY A 69 -17.79 -2.35 -3.42
C GLY A 69 -17.43 -1.07 -4.17
N LEU A 70 -17.12 0.04 -3.49
CA LEU A 70 -16.71 1.30 -4.13
C LEU A 70 -15.38 1.78 -3.55
N GLU A 71 -14.43 2.04 -4.43
CA GLU A 71 -13.19 2.76 -4.11
C GLU A 71 -13.33 4.20 -4.60
N PHE A 72 -13.10 5.16 -3.72
CA PHE A 72 -13.13 6.58 -4.05
C PHE A 72 -11.71 7.14 -3.95
N GLU A 73 -11.22 7.69 -5.04
CA GLU A 73 -10.01 8.50 -5.03
C GLU A 73 -10.38 9.96 -4.73
N GLN A 74 -9.79 10.50 -3.68
CA GLN A 74 -9.92 11.90 -3.33
C GLN A 74 -8.54 12.52 -3.20
N ILE A 75 -8.36 13.72 -3.74
CA ILE A 75 -7.16 14.51 -3.51
C ILE A 75 -7.41 15.30 -2.22
N LEU A 76 -6.63 15.01 -1.18
CA LEU A 76 -6.66 15.79 0.04
C LEU A 76 -5.88 17.10 -0.16
N GLU A 77 -6.54 18.21 0.10
CA GLU A 77 -5.83 19.49 0.22
C GLU A 77 -5.08 19.50 1.55
N THR A 78 -3.77 19.65 1.47
CA THR A 78 -2.92 19.76 2.65
C THR A 78 -2.86 21.22 3.09
N SER A 79 -3.39 21.52 4.25
CA SER A 79 -3.20 22.82 4.90
C SER A 79 -2.18 22.70 6.03
N ASN A 80 -1.22 23.65 6.07
CA ASN A 80 -0.24 23.74 7.17
C ASN A 80 0.59 22.47 7.45
N ASN A 81 0.97 21.70 6.43
CA ASN A 81 1.70 20.45 6.58
C ASN A 81 0.98 19.39 7.47
N THR A 82 -0.32 19.38 7.44
CA THR A 82 -1.15 18.36 8.10
C THR A 82 -2.03 17.67 7.09
N LEU A 83 -2.20 16.36 7.27
CA LEU A 83 -3.18 15.55 6.55
C LEU A 83 -4.36 15.32 7.47
N ASN A 84 -5.54 15.66 7.01
CA ASN A 84 -6.78 15.43 7.73
C ASN A 84 -7.58 14.33 7.01
N ALA A 85 -7.73 13.18 7.62
CA ALA A 85 -8.57 12.12 7.07
C ALA A 85 -10.01 12.27 7.56
N LEU A 86 -10.94 12.20 6.61
CA LEU A 86 -12.37 12.34 6.90
C LEU A 86 -12.89 11.17 7.73
N ASN A 87 -13.82 11.47 8.64
CA ASN A 87 -14.51 10.46 9.43
C ASN A 87 -15.62 9.80 8.59
N GLN A 88 -15.28 8.75 7.87
CA GLN A 88 -16.20 7.94 7.07
C GLN A 88 -16.04 6.46 7.42
N ASP A 89 -17.08 5.67 7.15
CA ASP A 89 -17.00 4.21 7.29
C ASP A 89 -16.20 3.61 6.15
N GLY A 90 -15.29 2.68 6.46
CA GLY A 90 -14.49 1.97 5.47
C GLY A 90 -13.01 1.90 5.84
N ASN A 91 -12.25 1.21 5.00
CA ASN A 91 -10.80 1.13 5.12
C ASN A 91 -10.17 2.32 4.41
N HIS A 92 -9.43 3.09 5.15
CA HIS A 92 -8.78 4.30 4.65
C HIS A 92 -7.36 3.98 4.20
N THR A 93 -6.97 4.49 3.04
CA THR A 93 -5.59 4.44 2.56
C THR A 93 -5.18 5.83 2.10
N ILE A 94 -4.09 6.35 2.65
CA ILE A 94 -3.48 7.60 2.24
C ILE A 94 -2.11 7.28 1.68
N TYR A 95 -1.83 7.73 0.46
CA TYR A 95 -0.50 7.75 -0.13
C TYR A 95 0.03 9.17 -0.11
N LEU A 96 1.16 9.34 0.55
CA LEU A 96 1.85 10.61 0.69
C LEU A 96 3.17 10.53 -0.06
N PHE A 97 3.39 11.43 -1.01
CA PHE A 97 4.61 11.51 -1.79
C PHE A 97 5.46 12.68 -1.29
N LEU A 98 6.67 12.38 -0.85
CA LEU A 98 7.57 13.30 -0.17
C LEU A 98 8.92 13.36 -0.86
N ASP A 99 9.63 14.46 -0.68
CA ASP A 99 11.06 14.64 -0.93
C ASP A 99 11.57 13.95 -2.21
N LYS A 100 11.23 14.53 -3.36
CA LYS A 100 11.72 14.04 -4.64
C LYS A 100 13.25 14.14 -4.74
N PHE A 101 13.89 12.99 -4.93
CA PHE A 101 15.34 12.92 -5.09
C PHE A 101 15.76 13.25 -6.53
N ILE A 102 17.01 13.71 -6.68
CA ILE A 102 17.63 13.85 -7.99
C ILE A 102 17.89 12.46 -8.56
N LYS A 103 17.58 12.23 -9.84
CA LYS A 103 17.80 10.94 -10.54
C LYS A 103 19.28 10.69 -10.89
N ASP A 104 20.17 10.86 -9.92
CA ASP A 104 21.60 10.60 -10.05
C ASP A 104 22.03 9.56 -9.01
N PRO A 105 23.06 8.75 -9.29
CA PRO A 105 23.68 7.90 -8.29
C PRO A 105 24.14 8.72 -7.08
N GLY A 106 23.90 8.20 -5.90
CA GLY A 106 24.33 8.92 -4.69
C GLY A 106 23.72 8.45 -3.40
N PRO A 107 24.18 9.03 -2.30
CA PRO A 107 23.61 8.76 -0.98
C PRO A 107 22.21 9.39 -0.84
N ARG A 108 21.34 8.67 -0.16
CA ARG A 108 19.99 9.10 0.23
C ARG A 108 19.90 9.14 1.74
N LYS A 109 19.28 10.19 2.24
CA LYS A 109 18.94 10.33 3.66
C LYS A 109 17.53 10.90 3.78
N PHE A 110 16.76 10.32 4.65
CA PHE A 110 15.40 10.77 4.92
C PHE A 110 15.08 10.61 6.40
N SER A 111 14.36 11.55 6.95
CA SER A 111 13.85 11.50 8.31
C SER A 111 12.36 11.78 8.30
N PHE A 112 11.60 10.90 8.88
CA PHE A 112 10.15 10.99 8.96
C PHE A 112 9.72 10.93 10.42
N ASN A 113 8.81 11.81 10.82
CA ASN A 113 8.26 11.82 12.16
C ASN A 113 6.81 11.36 12.13
N LEU A 114 6.57 10.14 12.62
CA LEU A 114 5.23 9.62 12.80
C LEU A 114 4.61 10.22 14.05
N GLN A 115 3.49 10.90 13.87
CA GLN A 115 2.71 11.52 14.93
C GLN A 115 1.23 11.54 14.54
N THR A 116 0.33 11.51 15.52
CA THR A 116 -1.12 11.60 15.31
C THR A 116 -1.79 12.30 16.49
N ASN A 117 -2.99 12.83 16.25
CA ASN A 117 -3.82 13.44 17.29
C ASN A 117 -4.72 12.42 18.03
N GLN A 118 -4.63 11.13 17.70
CA GLN A 118 -5.46 10.08 18.29
C GLN A 118 -4.65 9.00 18.99
N LEU A 119 -5.30 8.24 19.87
CA LEU A 119 -4.74 7.03 20.45
C LEU A 119 -4.83 5.90 19.43
N ILE A 120 -3.71 5.29 19.12
CA ILE A 120 -3.61 4.10 18.26
C ILE A 120 -3.19 2.92 19.13
N LYS A 121 -3.99 1.85 19.16
CA LYS A 121 -3.64 0.66 19.97
C LYS A 121 -2.43 -0.06 19.40
N THR A 122 -2.36 -0.20 18.08
CA THR A 122 -1.26 -0.90 17.43
C THR A 122 -0.82 -0.15 16.18
N VAL A 123 0.44 0.22 16.11
CA VAL A 123 1.08 0.75 14.91
C VAL A 123 1.97 -0.33 14.30
N ILE A 124 1.76 -0.64 13.03
CA ILE A 124 2.60 -1.54 12.26
C ILE A 124 3.42 -0.69 11.29
N LEU A 125 4.74 -0.69 11.47
CA LEU A 125 5.66 0.02 10.59
C LEU A 125 6.31 -0.95 9.62
N GLY A 126 6.27 -0.64 8.32
CA GLY A 126 7.00 -1.30 7.27
C GLY A 126 7.92 -0.32 6.55
N VAL A 127 9.17 -0.66 6.31
CA VAL A 127 10.09 0.14 5.50
C VAL A 127 10.70 -0.75 4.42
N GLN A 128 10.36 -0.49 3.18
CA GLN A 128 10.86 -1.27 2.05
C GLN A 128 12.34 -0.96 1.78
N ILE A 129 13.11 -2.00 1.46
CA ILE A 129 14.48 -1.84 0.97
C ILE A 129 14.41 -1.66 -0.55
N PRO A 130 14.88 -0.53 -1.11
CA PRO A 130 14.90 -0.33 -2.56
C PRO A 130 15.76 -1.37 -3.27
N PHE A 131 15.34 -1.82 -4.46
CA PHE A 131 16.18 -2.69 -5.29
C PHE A 131 17.51 -2.02 -5.62
N ALA A 132 18.57 -2.82 -5.66
CA ALA A 132 19.92 -2.36 -5.94
C ALA A 132 20.50 -1.33 -4.97
N SER A 133 19.78 -0.94 -3.91
CA SER A 133 20.37 -0.08 -2.87
C SER A 133 21.49 -0.80 -2.12
N LYS A 134 22.49 -0.03 -1.71
CA LYS A 134 23.60 -0.49 -0.87
C LYS A 134 23.54 0.19 0.48
N ASP A 135 24.08 -0.48 1.49
CA ASP A 135 24.26 0.06 2.84
C ASP A 135 22.96 0.64 3.44
N PHE A 136 21.84 -0.07 3.23
CA PHE A 136 20.54 0.36 3.72
C PHE A 136 20.47 0.22 5.24
N ILE A 137 20.31 1.35 5.90
CA ILE A 137 20.16 1.46 7.35
C ILE A 137 18.83 2.15 7.65
N VAL A 138 18.07 1.57 8.57
CA VAL A 138 16.85 2.17 9.10
C VAL A 138 16.84 2.08 10.61
N THR A 139 16.38 3.15 11.24
CA THR A 139 16.11 3.21 12.69
C THR A 139 14.74 3.85 12.90
N ALA A 140 13.97 3.31 13.84
CA ALA A 140 12.68 3.86 14.23
C ALA A 140 12.56 3.86 15.74
N GLU A 141 12.32 5.03 16.32
CA GLU A 141 12.20 5.18 17.77
C GLU A 141 10.98 4.42 18.28
N GLY A 142 11.20 3.57 19.29
CA GLY A 142 10.16 2.74 19.89
C GLY A 142 9.84 1.44 19.15
N PHE A 143 10.33 1.22 17.94
CA PHE A 143 10.11 -0.01 17.18
C PHE A 143 11.31 -0.95 17.26
N SER A 144 11.04 -2.23 17.47
CA SER A 144 12.00 -3.31 17.22
C SER A 144 11.82 -3.77 15.77
N LEU A 145 12.77 -3.44 14.89
CA LEU A 145 12.66 -3.72 13.47
C LEU A 145 13.28 -5.08 13.13
N GLU A 146 12.50 -5.91 12.43
CA GLU A 146 12.93 -7.20 11.90
C GLU A 146 12.89 -7.18 10.37
N ARG A 147 13.82 -7.91 9.73
CA ARG A 147 13.85 -8.03 8.29
C ARG A 147 12.91 -9.12 7.83
N VAL A 148 11.93 -8.76 7.01
CA VAL A 148 10.88 -9.65 6.48
C VAL A 148 10.89 -9.60 4.96
N ARG A 149 10.54 -10.71 4.32
CA ARG A 149 10.33 -10.78 2.87
C ARG A 149 8.87 -11.09 2.59
N ASP A 150 8.25 -10.31 1.71
CA ASP A 150 6.86 -10.52 1.32
C ASP A 150 6.71 -11.62 0.25
N GLN A 151 5.46 -11.92 -0.12
CA GLN A 151 5.13 -12.94 -1.12
C GLN A 151 5.62 -12.56 -2.54
N ASN A 152 5.80 -11.28 -2.82
CA ASN A 152 6.30 -10.76 -4.09
C ASN A 152 7.84 -10.70 -4.15
N GLY A 153 8.50 -11.12 -3.07
CA GLY A 153 9.95 -11.11 -2.96
C GLY A 153 10.55 -9.77 -2.55
N LEU A 154 9.71 -8.77 -2.23
CA LEU A 154 10.18 -7.50 -1.69
C LEU A 154 10.66 -7.68 -0.25
N THR A 155 11.71 -6.99 0.10
CA THR A 155 12.27 -7.05 1.45
C THR A 155 11.91 -5.77 2.22
N PHE A 156 11.44 -5.96 3.45
CA PHE A 156 11.07 -4.90 4.37
C PHE A 156 11.81 -5.03 5.69
N PHE A 157 11.97 -3.90 6.37
CA PHE A 157 12.11 -3.87 7.82
C PHE A 157 10.73 -3.61 8.41
N GLN A 158 10.27 -4.47 9.31
CA GLN A 158 8.95 -4.37 9.92
C GLN A 158 9.07 -4.34 11.45
N GLY A 159 8.23 -3.55 12.09
CA GLY A 159 8.14 -3.46 13.55
C GLY A 159 6.73 -3.12 13.99
N ILE A 160 6.44 -3.41 15.26
CA ILE A 160 5.14 -3.16 15.88
C ILE A 160 5.37 -2.31 17.12
N LEU A 161 4.53 -1.31 17.32
CA LEU A 161 4.48 -0.46 18.49
C LEU A 161 3.05 -0.43 19.02
N ASN A 162 2.86 -0.74 20.30
CA ASN A 162 1.57 -0.71 20.95
C ASN A 162 1.40 0.59 21.75
N ASP A 163 0.14 0.97 21.96
CA ASP A 163 -0.27 2.12 22.78
C ASP A 163 0.38 3.45 22.34
N PHE A 164 0.29 3.75 21.04
CA PHE A 164 0.78 5.01 20.51
C PHE A 164 -0.20 6.14 20.81
N THR A 165 0.19 7.04 21.71
CA THR A 165 -0.67 8.10 22.26
C THR A 165 -0.55 9.39 21.44
N GLN A 166 -1.47 10.33 21.64
CA GLN A 166 -1.44 11.67 21.01
C GLN A 166 -0.15 12.47 21.30
N SER A 167 0.49 12.23 22.42
CA SER A 167 1.76 12.85 22.78
C SER A 167 2.98 12.08 22.28
N SER A 168 2.78 10.88 21.74
CA SER A 168 3.85 10.06 21.20
C SER A 168 4.29 10.57 19.85
N SER A 169 5.58 10.53 19.62
CA SER A 169 6.17 10.70 18.30
C SER A 169 7.24 9.65 18.09
N SER A 170 7.33 9.12 16.90
CA SER A 170 8.38 8.18 16.52
C SER A 170 9.15 8.71 15.33
N ARG A 171 10.43 8.97 15.54
CA ARG A 171 11.33 9.39 14.47
C ARG A 171 11.87 8.16 13.75
N ILE A 172 11.62 8.14 12.44
CA ILE A 172 12.09 7.09 11.53
C ILE A 172 13.17 7.72 10.65
N ASN A 173 14.40 7.19 10.73
CA ASN A 173 15.49 7.65 9.90
C ASN A 173 15.92 6.51 8.98
N LEU A 174 16.13 6.82 7.72
CA LEU A 174 16.68 5.90 6.75
C LEU A 174 17.84 6.53 6.00
N SER A 175 18.81 5.71 5.67
CA SER A 175 19.94 6.11 4.82
C SER A 175 20.39 4.92 3.97
N TYR A 176 20.73 5.18 2.72
CA TYR A 176 21.26 4.18 1.79
C TYR A 176 22.00 4.86 0.64
N TYR A 177 22.69 4.07 -0.13
CA TYR A 177 23.31 4.51 -1.38
C TYR A 177 22.53 3.93 -2.56
N ASN A 178 22.06 4.79 -3.47
CA ASN A 178 21.47 4.37 -4.75
C ASN A 178 22.53 4.45 -5.85
N PRO A 179 23.06 3.31 -6.35
CA PRO A 179 24.17 3.31 -7.31
C PRO A 179 23.74 3.65 -8.74
N HIS A 180 22.45 3.62 -9.03
CA HIS A 180 21.93 3.79 -10.40
C HIS A 180 21.10 5.05 -10.59
N GLY A 181 20.66 5.69 -9.51
CA GLY A 181 19.75 6.85 -9.55
C GLY A 181 18.33 6.52 -10.03
N ASN A 182 18.02 5.26 -10.28
CA ASN A 182 16.72 4.79 -10.75
C ASN A 182 15.83 4.38 -9.58
N THR A 183 14.52 4.41 -9.80
CA THR A 183 13.57 3.77 -8.89
C THR A 183 13.71 2.24 -8.96
N SER A 184 13.14 1.54 -7.96
CA SER A 184 13.16 0.07 -7.93
C SER A 184 12.49 -0.55 -9.15
N ILE A 185 11.38 0.03 -9.62
CA ILE A 185 10.66 -0.42 -10.81
C ILE A 185 11.48 -0.17 -12.08
N GLU A 186 12.06 1.03 -12.24
CA GLU A 186 12.92 1.35 -13.40
C GLU A 186 14.13 0.42 -13.45
N TYR A 187 14.75 0.13 -12.30
CA TYR A 187 15.87 -0.79 -12.22
C TYR A 187 15.49 -2.23 -12.62
N ALA A 188 14.36 -2.74 -12.10
CA ALA A 188 13.87 -4.07 -12.45
C ALA A 188 13.54 -4.19 -13.94
N ALA A 189 12.91 -3.17 -14.53
CA ALA A 189 12.62 -3.13 -15.96
C ALA A 189 13.88 -3.15 -16.82
N ASN A 190 14.93 -2.41 -16.41
CA ASN A 190 16.19 -2.36 -17.13
C ASN A 190 16.93 -3.72 -17.13
N ILE A 191 16.90 -4.46 -16.02
CA ILE A 191 17.47 -5.82 -15.96
C ILE A 191 16.70 -6.77 -16.86
N SER A 192 15.37 -6.76 -16.81
CA SER A 192 14.54 -7.63 -17.62
C SER A 192 14.73 -7.42 -19.13
N THR A 193 15.04 -6.18 -19.54
CA THR A 193 15.37 -5.88 -20.95
C THR A 193 16.78 -6.31 -21.35
N GLN A 194 17.73 -6.31 -20.42
CA GLN A 194 19.10 -6.76 -20.71
C GLN A 194 19.19 -8.27 -20.91
N ASP A 195 18.44 -9.05 -20.13
CA ASP A 195 18.39 -10.52 -20.29
C ASP A 195 17.68 -10.94 -21.60
N SER A 196 16.85 -10.09 -22.17
CA SER A 196 16.19 -10.35 -23.46
C SER A 196 17.05 -10.08 -24.69
N VAL A 197 18.22 -9.45 -24.54
CA VAL A 197 19.12 -9.09 -25.69
C VAL A 197 20.11 -10.20 -26.06
N VAL A 198 20.17 -11.32 -25.32
CA VAL A 198 21.07 -12.45 -25.63
C VAL A 198 20.31 -13.67 -26.16
N GLN A 199 19.17 -13.51 -26.79
CA GLN A 199 18.67 -14.56 -27.67
C GLN A 199 19.25 -14.34 -29.05
N PRO A 200 20.00 -15.33 -29.61
CA PRO A 200 20.36 -15.32 -31.02
C PRO A 200 19.06 -15.19 -31.83
N PRO A 201 19.11 -14.50 -33.00
CA PRO A 201 17.91 -14.35 -33.82
C PRO A 201 17.29 -15.74 -34.03
N PRO A 202 15.97 -15.87 -33.87
CA PRO A 202 15.31 -17.15 -33.99
C PRO A 202 15.69 -17.76 -35.32
N THR A 203 16.34 -18.92 -35.27
CA THR A 203 16.54 -19.72 -36.48
C THR A 203 15.16 -20.02 -37.05
N ALA A 204 15.01 -20.02 -38.37
CA ALA A 204 13.74 -20.11 -39.11
C ALA A 204 12.86 -21.34 -38.75
N ASN A 205 13.21 -22.09 -37.74
CA ASN A 205 12.49 -23.24 -37.16
C ASN A 205 11.89 -23.00 -35.79
N ASP A 206 12.00 -21.80 -35.21
CA ASP A 206 11.30 -21.52 -33.95
C ASP A 206 9.83 -21.43 -34.20
N LYS A 207 9.14 -22.52 -33.82
CA LYS A 207 7.68 -22.64 -33.83
C LYS A 207 7.12 -21.44 -33.12
N PHE A 208 6.19 -20.73 -33.78
CA PHE A 208 5.45 -19.61 -33.23
C PHE A 208 5.12 -19.86 -31.75
N VAL A 209 5.51 -18.93 -30.86
CA VAL A 209 5.05 -18.92 -29.47
C VAL A 209 3.54 -18.73 -29.50
N ARG A 210 2.80 -19.81 -29.36
CA ARG A 210 1.35 -19.79 -29.32
C ARG A 210 0.94 -19.14 -28.00
N TYR A 211 0.29 -17.99 -28.08
CA TYR A 211 -0.39 -17.43 -26.93
C TYR A 211 -1.42 -18.46 -26.43
N PRO A 212 -1.44 -18.80 -25.11
CA PRO A 212 -2.28 -19.89 -24.59
C PRO A 212 -3.77 -19.74 -24.86
N PHE A 213 -4.22 -18.52 -25.20
CA PHE A 213 -5.63 -18.23 -25.57
C PHE A 213 -5.92 -18.21 -27.08
N MET A 214 -4.93 -18.37 -27.94
CA MET A 214 -5.07 -18.42 -29.40
C MET A 214 -4.76 -19.82 -29.98
N THR A 215 -4.74 -20.84 -29.19
CA THR A 215 -4.68 -22.22 -29.69
C THR A 215 -6.05 -22.58 -30.27
N TRP A 216 -6.06 -23.27 -31.39
CA TRP A 216 -7.31 -23.72 -32.07
C TRP A 216 -8.12 -24.70 -31.21
N GLU A 217 -7.49 -25.32 -30.19
CA GLU A 217 -8.08 -26.29 -29.28
C GLU A 217 -9.28 -25.75 -28.47
N PRO A 218 -9.22 -24.57 -27.81
CA PRO A 218 -10.40 -23.98 -27.16
C PRO A 218 -11.52 -23.66 -28.15
N MET A 219 -11.20 -23.22 -29.38
CA MET A 219 -12.20 -23.00 -30.43
C MET A 219 -12.89 -24.29 -30.83
N LEU A 220 -12.15 -25.39 -30.97
CA LEU A 220 -12.71 -26.70 -31.26
C LEU A 220 -13.64 -27.19 -30.17
N ILE A 221 -13.24 -27.05 -28.89
CA ILE A 221 -14.06 -27.41 -27.74
C ILE A 221 -15.36 -26.62 -27.72
N PHE A 222 -15.27 -25.30 -27.99
CA PHE A 222 -16.45 -24.42 -28.02
C PHE A 222 -17.41 -24.81 -29.19
N LEU A 223 -16.87 -25.12 -30.35
CA LEU A 223 -17.62 -25.58 -31.50
C LEU A 223 -18.31 -26.92 -31.23
N LEU A 224 -17.62 -27.86 -30.61
CA LEU A 224 -18.15 -29.19 -30.25
C LEU A 224 -19.28 -29.06 -29.20
N LEU A 225 -19.12 -28.21 -28.18
CA LEU A 225 -20.17 -27.90 -27.21
C LEU A 225 -21.41 -27.26 -27.89
N SER A 226 -21.20 -26.37 -28.83
CA SER A 226 -22.30 -25.74 -29.59
C SER A 226 -23.10 -26.75 -30.39
N ILE A 227 -22.42 -27.70 -31.07
CA ILE A 227 -23.07 -28.80 -31.82
C ILE A 227 -23.89 -29.68 -30.86
N ILE A 228 -23.34 -30.05 -29.71
CA ILE A 228 -24.03 -30.87 -28.69
C ILE A 228 -25.31 -30.16 -28.22
N LEU A 229 -25.24 -28.85 -27.93
CA LEU A 229 -26.40 -28.07 -27.54
C LEU A 229 -27.49 -28.05 -28.59
N VAL A 230 -27.14 -27.90 -29.87
CA VAL A 230 -28.09 -27.95 -30.98
C VAL A 230 -28.75 -29.32 -31.07
N PHE A 231 -27.99 -30.41 -30.93
CA PHE A 231 -28.54 -31.76 -30.92
C PHE A 231 -29.51 -32.00 -29.76
N ILE A 232 -29.17 -31.54 -28.56
CA ILE A 232 -30.06 -31.64 -27.40
C ILE A 232 -31.35 -30.86 -27.61
N TYR A 233 -31.25 -29.66 -28.17
CA TYR A 233 -32.40 -28.83 -28.49
C TYR A 233 -33.34 -29.47 -29.51
N GLU A 234 -32.79 -29.98 -30.62
CA GLU A 234 -33.56 -30.70 -31.66
C GLU A 234 -34.20 -31.98 -31.10
N PHE A 235 -33.50 -32.74 -30.26
CA PHE A 235 -34.01 -33.96 -29.65
C PHE A 235 -35.16 -33.63 -28.66
N GLN A 236 -35.06 -32.58 -27.89
CA GLN A 236 -36.16 -32.14 -27.02
C GLN A 236 -37.36 -31.65 -27.78
N ARG A 237 -37.15 -30.95 -28.89
CA ARG A 237 -38.24 -30.46 -29.75
C ARG A 237 -39.01 -31.62 -30.39
N ASN A 238 -38.31 -32.61 -30.94
CA ASN A 238 -38.96 -33.80 -31.57
C ASN A 238 -39.65 -34.74 -30.54
N LYS A 239 -39.48 -34.55 -29.26
CA LYS A 239 -40.14 -35.35 -28.22
C LYS A 239 -41.43 -34.68 -27.72
N ASN A 240 -41.66 -33.41 -28.05
CA ASN A 240 -42.82 -32.64 -27.65
C ASN A 240 -43.84 -32.43 -28.79
N ASP A 241 -43.52 -32.88 -30.02
CA ASP A 241 -44.42 -33.05 -31.15
C ASP A 241 -44.86 -34.55 -31.21
#